data_2de21d51071d9d6d832e57e112268ce5
#
_entry.id   2de21d51071d9d6d832e57e112268ce5
#
_cell.length_a   1.000
_cell.length_b   1.000
_cell.length_c   1.000
_cell.angle_alpha   90.00
_cell.angle_beta   90.00
_cell.angle_gamma   90.00
#
_symmetry.space_group_name_H-M   'P 1'
#
loop_
_entity.id
_entity.type
_entity.pdbx_description
1 polymer ?
#
loop_
_entity_poly.entity_id
_entity_poly.type
_entity_poly.pdbx_seq_one_letter_code
_entity_poly.pdbx_strand_id
1 'polypeptide(L)'
;MSTGKKLLEWVRAAAWALGIWLVLSTFLVQAYYIPSPSMETTLLVGDVLFVNKFLFGAKVPLVNAHLPALREPRHGDIVVFISPIEDSTLVKRLIGMPGDTLQMRAGVLVRNGKALEEPYAQSLEPDNALDQGTRSAMRALHLPHYIGTDTANYLPDVHEWGPLLVPHDSLWMMGDNRDHSRDSRFWGFVPRQNVRGTPIIIYYSWDAGSYRPLPFFSATRWKRLFHIPR
;
A
#
# COMPACT_ATOMS: atom_id res chain seq x y z
N MET A 1 -28.23 21.87 41.62
CA MET A 1 -28.37 21.72 40.16
C MET A 1 -29.30 20.54 39.91
N SER A 2 -30.41 20.71 39.14
CA SER A 2 -31.38 19.64 38.93
C SER A 2 -30.75 18.54 38.07
N THR A 3 -31.08 17.29 38.36
CA THR A 3 -30.63 16.08 37.64
C THR A 3 -30.80 16.20 36.13
N GLY A 4 -31.85 16.88 35.66
CA GLY A 4 -32.09 17.13 34.24
C GLY A 4 -31.06 18.05 33.56
N LYS A 5 -30.51 19.05 34.26
CA LYS A 5 -29.45 19.89 33.68
C LYS A 5 -28.14 19.11 33.49
N LYS A 6 -27.77 18.28 34.47
CA LYS A 6 -26.60 17.40 34.35
C LYS A 6 -26.76 16.39 33.20
N LEU A 7 -27.92 15.78 33.05
CA LEU A 7 -28.20 14.85 31.93
C LEU A 7 -28.04 15.54 30.57
N LEU A 8 -28.57 16.75 30.42
CA LEU A 8 -28.45 17.51 29.17
C LEU A 8 -26.97 17.85 28.84
N GLU A 9 -26.18 18.21 29.86
CA GLU A 9 -24.72 18.48 29.69
C GLU A 9 -23.98 17.22 29.21
N TRP A 10 -24.28 16.03 29.77
CA TRP A 10 -23.70 14.75 29.33
C TRP A 10 -24.10 14.39 27.89
N VAL A 11 -25.37 14.58 27.54
CA VAL A 11 -25.85 14.34 26.15
C VAL A 11 -25.15 15.27 25.17
N ARG A 12 -24.98 16.54 25.50
CA ARG A 12 -24.24 17.49 24.63
C ARG A 12 -22.77 17.11 24.51
N ALA A 13 -22.11 16.74 25.60
CA ALA A 13 -20.71 16.29 25.57
C ALA A 13 -20.54 15.03 24.71
N ALA A 14 -21.45 14.04 24.84
CA ALA A 14 -21.46 12.83 24.03
C ALA A 14 -21.69 13.13 22.53
N ALA A 15 -22.59 14.06 22.23
CA ALA A 15 -22.84 14.48 20.84
C ALA A 15 -21.62 15.16 20.20
N TRP A 16 -20.95 16.04 20.96
CA TRP A 16 -19.69 16.65 20.49
C TRP A 16 -18.58 15.62 20.32
N ALA A 17 -18.40 14.71 21.26
CA ALA A 17 -17.40 13.64 21.17
C ALA A 17 -17.65 12.74 19.95
N LEU A 18 -18.90 12.37 19.71
CA LEU A 18 -19.29 11.60 18.53
C LEU A 18 -19.03 12.39 17.23
N GLY A 19 -19.39 13.65 17.17
CA GLY A 19 -19.13 14.52 16.02
C GLY A 19 -17.63 14.64 15.71
N ILE A 20 -16.81 14.91 16.73
CA ILE A 20 -15.35 14.97 16.57
C ILE A 20 -14.80 13.61 16.12
N TRP A 21 -15.24 12.50 16.74
CA TRP A 21 -14.81 11.17 16.36
C TRP A 21 -15.18 10.85 14.90
N LEU A 22 -16.37 11.19 14.46
CA LEU A 22 -16.81 11.02 13.06
C LEU A 22 -15.92 11.81 12.09
N VAL A 23 -15.60 13.05 12.41
CA VAL A 23 -14.70 13.88 11.58
C VAL A 23 -13.30 13.26 11.55
N LEU A 24 -12.72 12.92 12.70
CA LEU A 24 -11.38 12.35 12.78
C LEU A 24 -11.29 11.00 12.02
N SER A 25 -12.23 10.08 12.25
CA SER A 25 -12.24 8.76 11.60
C SER A 25 -12.51 8.83 10.10
N THR A 26 -13.30 9.80 9.66
CA THR A 26 -13.64 9.98 8.25
C THR A 26 -12.49 10.57 7.44
N PHE A 27 -11.85 11.61 7.96
CA PHE A 27 -10.92 12.43 7.18
C PHE A 27 -9.45 12.25 7.54
N LEU A 28 -9.14 11.91 8.79
CA LEU A 28 -7.75 11.94 9.25
C LEU A 28 -7.13 10.56 9.39
N VAL A 29 -7.73 9.67 10.16
CA VAL A 29 -7.10 8.41 10.55
C VAL A 29 -8.05 7.23 10.41
N GLN A 30 -7.60 6.18 9.77
CA GLN A 30 -8.30 4.90 9.69
C GLN A 30 -7.39 3.77 10.12
N ALA A 31 -7.95 2.82 10.88
CA ALA A 31 -7.24 1.60 11.25
C ALA A 31 -7.30 0.57 10.11
N TYR A 32 -6.18 -0.06 9.82
CA TYR A 32 -6.07 -1.16 8.86
C TYR A 32 -5.29 -2.32 9.46
N TYR A 33 -5.78 -3.53 9.24
CA TYR A 33 -5.11 -4.78 9.58
C TYR A 33 -4.31 -5.29 8.38
N ILE A 34 -3.12 -5.85 8.62
CA ILE A 34 -2.27 -6.45 7.59
C ILE A 34 -2.50 -7.97 7.57
N PRO A 35 -3.20 -8.49 6.54
CA PRO A 35 -3.54 -9.91 6.45
C PRO A 35 -2.53 -10.74 5.66
N SER A 36 -1.61 -10.12 4.91
CA SER A 36 -0.74 -10.81 3.95
C SER A 36 0.74 -10.46 4.13
N PRO A 37 1.66 -11.36 3.75
CA PRO A 37 3.10 -11.16 3.91
C PRO A 37 3.74 -10.27 2.83
N SER A 38 2.97 -9.68 1.92
CA SER A 38 3.51 -8.96 0.76
C SER A 38 4.38 -7.73 1.08
N MET A 39 4.31 -7.22 2.29
CA MET A 39 5.11 -6.10 2.80
C MET A 39 6.03 -6.53 3.96
N GLU A 40 6.26 -7.83 4.12
CA GLU A 40 7.21 -8.36 5.13
C GLU A 40 8.60 -7.75 4.93
N THR A 41 9.31 -7.64 6.04
CA THR A 41 10.38 -6.73 6.41
C THR A 41 9.88 -5.43 7.01
N THR A 42 8.97 -4.72 6.36
CA THR A 42 8.43 -3.44 6.84
C THR A 42 7.13 -3.63 7.65
N LEU A 43 6.16 -4.35 7.09
CA LEU A 43 4.87 -4.64 7.73
C LEU A 43 4.67 -6.15 7.81
N LEU A 44 4.34 -6.65 9.01
CA LEU A 44 4.14 -8.08 9.27
C LEU A 44 2.64 -8.42 9.30
N VAL A 45 2.32 -9.65 8.93
CA VAL A 45 0.97 -10.19 9.16
C VAL A 45 0.63 -10.10 10.65
N GLY A 46 -0.52 -9.49 10.97
CA GLY A 46 -0.93 -9.21 12.35
C GLY A 46 -0.63 -7.79 12.82
N ASP A 47 0.02 -6.96 12.00
CA ASP A 47 0.13 -5.52 12.30
C ASP A 47 -1.21 -4.81 12.11
N VAL A 48 -1.52 -3.88 12.98
CA VAL A 48 -2.65 -2.96 12.86
C VAL A 48 -2.11 -1.53 12.80
N LEU A 49 -2.44 -0.86 11.71
CA LEU A 49 -1.88 0.44 11.35
C LEU A 49 -2.88 1.55 11.55
N PHE A 50 -2.41 2.72 11.94
CA PHE A 50 -3.11 3.95 11.64
C PHE A 50 -2.63 4.55 10.33
N VAL A 51 -3.57 4.88 9.46
CA VAL A 51 -3.32 5.43 8.12
C VAL A 51 -3.81 6.87 8.08
N ASN A 52 -2.93 7.78 7.67
CA ASN A 52 -3.26 9.17 7.41
C ASN A 52 -3.86 9.29 6.01
N LYS A 53 -5.15 9.59 5.93
CA LYS A 53 -5.90 9.79 4.69
C LYS A 53 -5.75 11.22 4.15
N PHE A 54 -5.55 12.17 5.05
CA PHE A 54 -5.49 13.59 4.70
C PHE A 54 -4.24 13.97 3.92
N LEU A 55 -3.14 13.24 4.13
CA LEU A 55 -1.85 13.55 3.50
C LEU A 55 -1.93 13.61 1.97
N PHE A 56 -2.65 12.67 1.36
CA PHE A 56 -2.78 12.53 -0.10
C PHE A 56 -4.13 12.98 -0.66
N GLY A 57 -4.90 13.74 0.11
CA GLY A 57 -6.22 14.22 -0.27
C GLY A 57 -7.34 13.21 0.06
N ALA A 58 -7.93 13.36 1.24
CA ALA A 58 -9.02 12.50 1.67
C ALA A 58 -10.27 12.69 0.79
N LYS A 59 -10.90 11.57 0.39
CA LYS A 59 -12.20 11.62 -0.29
C LYS A 59 -13.28 12.05 0.71
N VAL A 60 -14.08 13.04 0.34
CA VAL A 60 -15.21 13.49 1.15
C VAL A 60 -16.37 12.50 0.98
N PRO A 61 -16.89 11.89 2.08
CA PRO A 61 -18.05 11.02 2.01
C PRO A 61 -19.25 11.73 1.41
N LEU A 62 -20.12 10.98 0.73
CA LEU A 62 -21.38 11.44 0.14
C LEU A 62 -21.28 12.45 -1.00
N VAL A 63 -20.11 13.03 -1.26
CA VAL A 63 -19.88 13.92 -2.41
C VAL A 63 -18.67 13.43 -3.21
N ASN A 64 -18.69 13.63 -4.52
CA ASN A 64 -17.59 13.20 -5.38
C ASN A 64 -16.47 14.24 -5.41
N ALA A 65 -15.97 14.60 -4.23
CA ALA A 65 -14.93 15.60 -4.03
C ALA A 65 -13.79 15.03 -3.17
N HIS A 66 -12.60 15.60 -3.32
CA HIS A 66 -11.44 15.32 -2.49
C HIS A 66 -10.98 16.59 -1.79
N LEU A 67 -10.54 16.47 -0.55
CA LEU A 67 -9.82 17.53 0.13
C LEU A 67 -8.47 17.76 -0.58
N PRO A 68 -7.94 18.99 -0.57
CA PRO A 68 -6.60 19.24 -1.09
C PRO A 68 -5.57 18.34 -0.42
N ALA A 69 -4.69 17.75 -1.21
CA ALA A 69 -3.57 16.98 -0.69
C ALA A 69 -2.56 17.92 0.00
N LEU A 70 -2.03 17.53 1.15
CA LEU A 70 -0.91 18.24 1.79
C LEU A 70 0.38 18.08 0.99
N ARG A 71 0.57 16.91 0.38
CA ARG A 71 1.63 16.63 -0.58
C ARG A 71 1.24 15.50 -1.51
N GLU A 72 1.91 15.42 -2.64
CA GLU A 72 1.82 14.26 -3.52
C GLU A 72 2.60 13.07 -2.96
N PRO A 73 2.16 11.83 -3.26
CA PRO A 73 2.95 10.63 -3.01
C PRO A 73 4.33 10.75 -3.67
N ARG A 74 5.35 10.15 -3.05
CA ARG A 74 6.74 10.16 -3.54
C ARG A 74 7.26 8.74 -3.65
N HIS A 75 8.25 8.55 -4.49
CA HIS A 75 9.00 7.30 -4.54
C HIS A 75 9.45 6.89 -3.12
N GLY A 76 9.26 5.61 -2.80
CA GLY A 76 9.57 5.05 -1.48
C GLY A 76 8.44 5.13 -0.45
N ASP A 77 7.41 5.94 -0.66
CA ASP A 77 6.27 6.00 0.27
C ASP A 77 5.55 4.64 0.33
N ILE A 78 5.16 4.23 1.53
CA ILE A 78 4.20 3.14 1.72
C ILE A 78 2.80 3.71 1.52
N VAL A 79 2.05 3.15 0.60
CA VAL A 79 0.75 3.69 0.17
C VAL A 79 -0.36 2.69 0.38
N VAL A 80 -1.45 3.16 0.97
CA VAL A 80 -2.73 2.45 1.04
C VAL A 80 -3.59 2.92 -0.13
N PHE A 81 -4.11 1.99 -0.92
CA PHE A 81 -4.90 2.29 -2.11
C PHE A 81 -5.94 1.21 -2.41
N ILE A 82 -6.93 1.53 -3.23
CA ILE A 82 -7.88 0.54 -3.76
C ILE A 82 -7.24 -0.14 -4.97
N SER A 83 -7.29 -1.47 -4.98
CA SER A 83 -6.80 -2.28 -6.10
C SER A 83 -7.46 -1.88 -7.43
N PRO A 84 -6.70 -1.83 -8.53
CA PRO A 84 -7.29 -1.54 -9.85
C PRO A 84 -8.09 -2.70 -10.44
N ILE A 85 -7.94 -3.91 -9.89
CA ILE A 85 -8.57 -5.15 -10.42
C ILE A 85 -9.61 -5.75 -9.47
N GLU A 86 -9.61 -5.36 -8.20
CA GLU A 86 -10.51 -5.89 -7.18
C GLU A 86 -10.98 -4.73 -6.30
N ASP A 87 -12.19 -4.80 -5.76
CA ASP A 87 -12.67 -3.81 -4.77
C ASP A 87 -12.09 -4.11 -3.38
N SER A 88 -10.76 -4.19 -3.30
CA SER A 88 -10.01 -4.47 -2.08
C SER A 88 -9.01 -3.36 -1.79
N THR A 89 -8.74 -3.11 -0.50
CA THR A 89 -7.73 -2.16 -0.08
C THR A 89 -6.39 -2.88 0.09
N LEU A 90 -5.37 -2.38 -0.60
CA LEU A 90 -4.01 -2.91 -0.57
C LEU A 90 -3.04 -1.91 0.04
N VAL A 91 -1.92 -2.43 0.54
CA VAL A 91 -0.77 -1.65 1.00
C VAL A 91 0.45 -2.13 0.22
N LYS A 92 1.13 -1.20 -0.45
CA LYS A 92 2.37 -1.46 -1.21
C LYS A 92 3.30 -0.25 -1.11
N ARG A 93 4.53 -0.42 -1.57
CA ARG A 93 5.48 0.67 -1.72
C ARG A 93 5.37 1.30 -3.11
N LEU A 94 5.38 2.62 -3.15
CA LEU A 94 5.38 3.40 -4.38
C LEU A 94 6.79 3.40 -4.98
N ILE A 95 6.92 2.75 -6.13
CA ILE A 95 8.19 2.59 -6.83
C ILE A 95 8.29 3.56 -8.00
N GLY A 96 7.25 3.65 -8.84
CA GLY A 96 7.26 4.48 -10.03
C GLY A 96 6.22 5.59 -9.99
N MET A 97 6.67 6.78 -10.35
CA MET A 97 5.87 7.99 -10.50
C MET A 97 5.52 8.24 -11.97
N PRO A 98 4.49 9.04 -12.28
CA PRO A 98 4.19 9.44 -13.65
C PRO A 98 5.43 9.93 -14.39
N GLY A 99 5.68 9.39 -15.59
CA GLY A 99 6.84 9.71 -16.43
C GLY A 99 8.13 8.96 -16.10
N ASP A 100 8.17 8.17 -15.01
CA ASP A 100 9.32 7.33 -14.73
C ASP A 100 9.44 6.18 -15.72
N THR A 101 10.66 5.81 -16.05
CA THR A 101 11.00 4.57 -16.74
C THR A 101 11.44 3.54 -15.73
N LEU A 102 10.79 2.37 -15.74
CA LEU A 102 11.05 1.28 -14.80
C LEU A 102 11.44 0.01 -15.53
N GLN A 103 12.41 -0.71 -15.00
CA GLN A 103 12.76 -2.05 -15.44
C GLN A 103 13.35 -2.85 -14.28
N MET A 104 13.23 -4.15 -14.35
CA MET A 104 13.93 -5.11 -13.50
C MET A 104 14.94 -5.85 -14.35
N ARG A 105 16.18 -5.90 -13.97
CA ARG A 105 17.26 -6.64 -14.64
C ARG A 105 18.00 -7.51 -13.64
N ALA A 106 17.95 -8.80 -13.85
CA ALA A 106 18.54 -9.79 -12.95
C ALA A 106 18.22 -9.53 -11.45
N GLY A 107 16.96 -9.22 -11.17
CA GLY A 107 16.49 -8.92 -9.81
C GLY A 107 16.81 -7.52 -9.27
N VAL A 108 17.53 -6.69 -10.05
CA VAL A 108 17.83 -5.31 -9.67
C VAL A 108 16.83 -4.35 -10.30
N LEU A 109 16.15 -3.58 -9.48
CA LEU A 109 15.22 -2.55 -9.95
C LEU A 109 15.98 -1.32 -10.44
N VAL A 110 15.67 -0.89 -11.66
CA VAL A 110 16.26 0.28 -12.30
C VAL A 110 15.16 1.31 -12.59
N ARG A 111 15.36 2.53 -12.12
CA ARG A 111 14.45 3.66 -12.35
C ARG A 111 15.19 4.78 -13.04
N ASN A 112 14.67 5.23 -14.18
CA ASN A 112 15.27 6.31 -14.98
C ASN A 112 16.75 6.05 -15.32
N GLY A 113 17.07 4.79 -15.64
CA GLY A 113 18.42 4.34 -15.98
C GLY A 113 19.38 4.15 -14.80
N LYS A 114 18.93 4.35 -13.56
CA LYS A 114 19.74 4.17 -12.35
C LYS A 114 19.23 3.01 -11.52
N ALA A 115 20.14 2.10 -11.12
CA ALA A 115 19.81 1.05 -10.17
C ALA A 115 19.39 1.66 -8.82
N LEU A 116 18.32 1.13 -8.23
CA LEU A 116 17.84 1.55 -6.92
C LEU A 116 18.46 0.69 -5.82
N GLU A 117 18.82 1.35 -4.73
CA GLU A 117 19.12 0.67 -3.47
C GLU A 117 17.83 0.50 -2.69
N GLU A 118 17.43 -0.74 -2.42
CA GLU A 118 16.16 -1.08 -1.79
C GLU A 118 16.37 -1.90 -0.51
N PRO A 119 16.85 -1.26 0.59
CA PRO A 119 17.17 -1.97 1.83
C PRO A 119 15.95 -2.62 2.51
N TYR A 120 14.76 -2.24 2.09
CA TYR A 120 13.48 -2.79 2.56
C TYR A 120 13.04 -4.03 1.78
N ALA A 121 13.57 -4.25 0.58
CA ALA A 121 13.17 -5.37 -0.26
C ALA A 121 13.83 -6.67 0.22
N GLN A 122 13.05 -7.75 0.27
CA GLN A 122 13.61 -9.08 0.45
C GLN A 122 14.30 -9.55 -0.83
N SER A 123 15.38 -10.31 -0.66
CA SER A 123 16.09 -10.97 -1.75
C SER A 123 15.14 -11.89 -2.48
N LEU A 124 15.22 -11.85 -3.81
CA LEU A 124 14.42 -12.69 -4.67
C LEU A 124 14.99 -14.12 -4.71
N GLU A 125 14.08 -15.09 -4.61
CA GLU A 125 14.45 -16.49 -4.77
C GLU A 125 14.72 -16.78 -6.25
N PRO A 126 15.89 -17.36 -6.61
CA PRO A 126 16.27 -17.57 -8.01
C PRO A 126 15.30 -18.44 -8.81
N ASP A 127 14.61 -19.37 -8.14
CA ASP A 127 13.78 -20.41 -8.77
C ASP A 127 12.28 -20.07 -8.85
N ASN A 128 11.89 -18.83 -8.61
CA ASN A 128 10.48 -18.41 -8.70
C ASN A 128 10.05 -18.24 -10.18
N ALA A 129 10.12 -19.32 -10.94
CA ALA A 129 9.75 -19.34 -12.35
C ALA A 129 8.23 -19.24 -12.50
N LEU A 130 7.78 -18.20 -13.21
CA LEU A 130 6.37 -18.03 -13.54
C LEU A 130 5.93 -19.06 -14.60
N ASP A 131 4.71 -19.55 -14.48
CA ASP A 131 4.07 -20.33 -15.55
C ASP A 131 3.84 -19.47 -16.80
N GLN A 132 3.68 -20.13 -17.94
CA GLN A 132 3.53 -19.47 -19.23
C GLN A 132 2.28 -18.58 -19.31
N GLY A 133 1.19 -18.96 -18.64
CA GLY A 133 -0.04 -18.16 -18.59
C GLY A 133 0.17 -16.84 -17.88
N THR A 134 0.80 -16.88 -16.72
CA THR A 134 1.14 -15.69 -15.94
C THR A 134 2.10 -14.76 -16.69
N ARG A 135 3.14 -15.31 -17.37
CA ARG A 135 4.03 -14.51 -18.22
C ARG A 135 3.29 -13.83 -19.38
N SER A 136 2.37 -14.55 -20.02
CA SER A 136 1.57 -14.02 -21.12
C SER A 136 0.65 -12.89 -20.65
N ALA A 137 0.04 -13.03 -19.48
CA ALA A 137 -0.78 -11.97 -18.85
C ALA A 137 0.06 -10.74 -18.50
N MET A 138 1.23 -10.92 -17.88
CA MET A 138 2.18 -9.83 -17.61
C MET A 138 2.58 -9.12 -18.91
N ARG A 139 2.93 -9.89 -19.95
CA ARG A 139 3.29 -9.33 -21.26
C ARG A 139 2.17 -8.47 -21.84
N ALA A 140 0.94 -8.95 -21.80
CA ALA A 140 -0.21 -8.20 -22.32
C ALA A 140 -0.43 -6.88 -21.59
N LEU A 141 -0.20 -6.83 -20.26
CA LEU A 141 -0.30 -5.63 -19.44
C LEU A 141 0.87 -4.66 -19.67
N HIS A 142 2.07 -5.19 -19.93
CA HIS A 142 3.27 -4.38 -20.07
C HIS A 142 3.41 -3.78 -21.47
N LEU A 143 3.04 -4.50 -22.53
CA LEU A 143 3.28 -4.09 -23.92
C LEU A 143 2.78 -2.69 -24.29
N PRO A 144 1.60 -2.22 -23.85
CA PRO A 144 1.15 -0.86 -24.14
C PRO A 144 2.06 0.25 -23.60
N HIS A 145 2.91 -0.09 -22.62
CA HIS A 145 3.79 0.84 -21.91
C HIS A 145 5.27 0.50 -22.08
N TYR A 146 5.57 -0.55 -22.83
CA TYR A 146 6.92 -1.01 -23.09
C TYR A 146 7.61 -0.09 -24.09
N ILE A 147 8.77 0.45 -23.72
CA ILE A 147 9.56 1.38 -24.54
C ILE A 147 10.86 0.76 -25.08
N GLY A 148 11.03 -0.56 -24.89
CA GLY A 148 12.11 -1.30 -25.53
C GLY A 148 11.87 -1.55 -27.02
N THR A 149 12.89 -1.93 -27.75
CA THR A 149 12.85 -2.14 -29.22
C THR A 149 12.35 -3.51 -29.62
N ASP A 150 12.58 -4.53 -28.78
CA ASP A 150 12.23 -5.92 -29.09
C ASP A 150 10.91 -6.34 -28.44
N THR A 151 9.81 -5.92 -29.03
CA THR A 151 8.47 -6.30 -28.56
C THR A 151 8.12 -7.75 -28.88
N ALA A 152 8.72 -8.34 -29.93
CA ALA A 152 8.41 -9.70 -30.37
C ALA A 152 8.89 -10.74 -29.35
N ASN A 153 10.10 -10.57 -28.83
CA ASN A 153 10.73 -11.49 -27.88
C ASN A 153 10.60 -11.03 -26.42
N TYR A 154 9.80 -10.00 -26.14
CA TYR A 154 9.57 -9.54 -24.77
C TYR A 154 8.80 -10.60 -23.97
N LEU A 155 9.50 -11.26 -23.04
CA LEU A 155 8.97 -12.29 -22.14
C LEU A 155 9.27 -11.91 -20.69
N PRO A 156 8.39 -11.14 -20.03
CA PRO A 156 8.63 -10.69 -18.66
C PRO A 156 8.50 -11.83 -17.65
N ASP A 157 9.28 -11.71 -16.57
CA ASP A 157 9.09 -12.49 -15.34
C ASP A 157 9.32 -11.61 -14.11
N VAL A 158 9.37 -12.20 -12.90
CA VAL A 158 9.51 -11.42 -11.66
C VAL A 158 10.86 -10.72 -11.53
N HIS A 159 11.91 -11.25 -12.20
CA HIS A 159 13.30 -10.78 -12.12
C HIS A 159 13.76 -10.00 -13.36
N GLU A 160 12.99 -10.13 -14.47
CA GLU A 160 13.35 -9.53 -15.75
C GLU A 160 12.09 -8.99 -16.43
N TRP A 161 11.94 -7.65 -16.46
CA TRP A 161 10.84 -6.98 -17.14
C TRP A 161 11.17 -5.51 -17.44
N GLY A 162 10.40 -4.92 -18.35
CA GLY A 162 10.57 -3.54 -18.79
C GLY A 162 11.62 -3.42 -19.92
N PRO A 163 12.01 -2.19 -20.28
CA PRO A 163 11.62 -0.93 -19.65
C PRO A 163 10.16 -0.52 -19.92
N LEU A 164 9.48 -0.06 -18.87
CA LEU A 164 8.09 0.43 -18.93
C LEU A 164 8.05 1.92 -18.60
N LEU A 165 7.29 2.68 -19.36
CA LEU A 165 6.98 4.07 -19.05
C LEU A 165 5.74 4.15 -18.17
N VAL A 166 5.83 4.78 -17.01
CA VAL A 166 4.69 4.99 -16.12
C VAL A 166 3.77 6.07 -16.70
N PRO A 167 2.49 5.76 -16.98
CA PRO A 167 1.55 6.73 -17.56
C PRO A 167 1.28 7.93 -16.64
N HIS A 168 0.78 9.02 -17.23
CA HIS A 168 0.25 10.14 -16.48
C HIS A 168 -0.88 9.67 -15.55
N ASP A 169 -0.97 10.29 -14.37
CA ASP A 169 -1.97 9.98 -13.34
C ASP A 169 -1.96 8.53 -12.85
N SER A 170 -0.88 7.81 -13.07
CA SER A 170 -0.69 6.41 -12.67
C SER A 170 0.57 6.23 -11.84
N LEU A 171 0.54 5.19 -11.00
CA LEU A 171 1.60 4.85 -10.07
C LEU A 171 1.97 3.37 -10.23
N TRP A 172 3.25 3.04 -10.02
CA TRP A 172 3.73 1.66 -9.98
C TRP A 172 4.01 1.25 -8.55
N MET A 173 3.32 0.23 -8.08
CA MET A 173 3.36 -0.24 -6.71
C MET A 173 4.00 -1.62 -6.62
N MET A 174 4.91 -1.82 -5.68
CA MET A 174 5.51 -3.14 -5.42
C MET A 174 5.48 -3.47 -3.94
N GLY A 175 5.37 -4.76 -3.62
CA GLY A 175 5.56 -5.24 -2.26
C GLY A 175 7.03 -5.30 -1.87
N ASP A 176 7.34 -5.11 -0.59
CA ASP A 176 8.70 -5.23 -0.07
C ASP A 176 9.15 -6.71 -0.09
N ASN A 177 8.23 -7.65 0.16
CA ASN A 177 8.44 -9.07 -0.08
C ASN A 177 8.20 -9.41 -1.55
N ARG A 178 9.23 -9.27 -2.39
CA ARG A 178 9.17 -9.35 -3.85
C ARG A 178 8.59 -10.65 -4.37
N ASP A 179 8.92 -11.77 -3.75
CA ASP A 179 8.51 -13.11 -4.20
C ASP A 179 7.09 -13.46 -3.76
N HIS A 180 6.64 -12.89 -2.65
CA HIS A 180 5.32 -13.14 -2.08
C HIS A 180 4.38 -11.93 -2.24
N SER A 181 4.59 -11.12 -3.28
CA SER A 181 3.75 -9.97 -3.58
C SER A 181 3.13 -10.06 -4.97
N ARG A 182 1.79 -10.09 -5.01
CA ARG A 182 1.05 -9.82 -6.22
C ARG A 182 0.81 -8.31 -6.32
N ASP A 183 1.56 -7.63 -7.19
CA ASP A 183 1.64 -6.19 -7.29
C ASP A 183 1.60 -5.69 -8.75
N SER A 184 2.05 -4.47 -9.03
CA SER A 184 1.97 -3.86 -10.36
C SER A 184 2.63 -4.69 -11.47
N ARG A 185 3.55 -5.57 -11.14
CA ARG A 185 4.13 -6.52 -12.10
C ARG A 185 3.06 -7.41 -12.74
N PHE A 186 2.01 -7.75 -11.98
CA PHE A 186 0.98 -8.71 -12.34
C PHE A 186 -0.36 -8.08 -12.74
N TRP A 187 -0.66 -6.85 -12.29
CA TRP A 187 -1.94 -6.20 -12.57
C TRP A 187 -1.80 -4.78 -13.13
N GLY A 188 -0.57 -4.30 -13.35
CA GLY A 188 -0.31 -3.02 -14.03
C GLY A 188 -0.31 -1.81 -13.08
N PHE A 189 -0.72 -0.67 -13.62
CA PHE A 189 -0.63 0.62 -12.96
C PHE A 189 -1.83 0.90 -12.05
N VAL A 190 -1.59 1.63 -10.96
CA VAL A 190 -2.62 2.11 -10.04
C VAL A 190 -2.98 3.55 -10.41
N PRO A 191 -4.23 3.85 -10.74
CA PRO A 191 -4.66 5.23 -10.92
C PRO A 191 -4.42 6.08 -9.66
N ARG A 192 -3.92 7.31 -9.82
CA ARG A 192 -3.64 8.22 -8.70
C ARG A 192 -4.85 8.41 -7.77
N GLN A 193 -6.04 8.45 -8.33
CA GLN A 193 -7.31 8.59 -7.59
C GLN A 193 -7.62 7.41 -6.65
N ASN A 194 -6.99 6.25 -6.85
CA ASN A 194 -7.18 5.09 -5.99
C ASN A 194 -6.41 5.19 -4.67
N VAL A 195 -5.45 6.12 -4.57
CA VAL A 195 -4.68 6.35 -3.34
C VAL A 195 -5.61 6.80 -2.21
N ARG A 196 -5.43 6.21 -1.02
CA ARG A 196 -6.24 6.49 0.17
C ARG A 196 -5.44 7.11 1.30
N GLY A 197 -4.15 6.87 1.40
CA GLY A 197 -3.30 7.42 2.44
C GLY A 197 -1.99 6.69 2.61
N THR A 198 -1.31 6.99 3.72
CA THR A 198 -0.05 6.36 4.10
C THR A 198 -0.09 5.90 5.55
N PRO A 199 0.48 4.73 5.89
CA PRO A 199 0.61 4.32 7.29
C PRO A 199 1.52 5.29 8.04
N ILE A 200 1.12 5.65 9.25
CA ILE A 200 1.89 6.55 10.11
C ILE A 200 2.47 5.83 11.32
N ILE A 201 1.78 4.82 11.82
CA ILE A 201 2.20 4.10 13.02
C ILE A 201 1.54 2.73 13.10
N ILE A 202 2.27 1.75 13.62
CA ILE A 202 1.75 0.44 14.03
C ILE A 202 1.29 0.60 15.48
N TYR A 203 -0.01 0.62 15.73
CA TYR A 203 -0.49 0.80 17.10
C TYR A 203 -0.71 -0.51 17.84
N TYR A 204 -0.85 -1.61 17.12
CA TYR A 204 -0.91 -2.96 17.67
C TYR A 204 -0.29 -3.98 16.71
N SER A 205 0.27 -5.06 17.25
CA SER A 205 0.85 -6.15 16.47
C SER A 205 0.84 -7.45 17.25
N TRP A 206 0.41 -8.53 16.61
CA TRP A 206 0.50 -9.88 17.19
C TRP A 206 0.93 -10.88 16.13
N ASP A 207 1.43 -12.02 16.59
CA ASP A 207 1.75 -13.13 15.69
C ASP A 207 0.47 -13.89 15.31
N ALA A 208 -0.07 -13.59 14.13
CA ALA A 208 -1.30 -14.19 13.63
C ALA A 208 -1.14 -15.68 13.30
N GLY A 209 0.09 -16.17 13.06
CA GLY A 209 0.40 -17.58 12.84
C GLY A 209 0.67 -18.35 14.12
N SER A 210 0.60 -17.73 15.29
CA SER A 210 0.90 -18.39 16.57
C SER A 210 -0.19 -19.39 16.96
N TYR A 211 0.24 -20.59 17.37
CA TYR A 211 -0.63 -21.62 17.93
C TYR A 211 -0.99 -21.40 19.42
N ARG A 212 -0.57 -20.29 20.02
CA ARG A 212 -0.91 -19.97 21.42
C ARG A 212 -2.40 -19.67 21.57
N PRO A 213 -3.03 -20.04 22.69
CA PRO A 213 -4.42 -19.66 22.95
C PRO A 213 -4.58 -18.14 22.91
N LEU A 214 -5.64 -17.66 22.25
CA LEU A 214 -5.93 -16.23 22.08
C LEU A 214 -4.70 -15.44 21.59
N PRO A 215 -4.17 -15.71 20.37
CA PRO A 215 -2.91 -15.14 19.89
C PRO A 215 -2.90 -13.61 19.89
N PHE A 216 -4.06 -12.99 19.74
CA PHE A 216 -4.22 -11.54 19.86
C PHE A 216 -3.68 -10.97 21.18
N PHE A 217 -3.79 -11.72 22.30
CA PHE A 217 -3.27 -11.31 23.61
C PHE A 217 -1.94 -11.95 23.96
N SER A 218 -1.81 -13.27 23.67
CA SER A 218 -0.68 -14.07 24.16
C SER A 218 0.55 -14.03 23.25
N ALA A 219 0.39 -13.57 22.01
CA ALA A 219 1.45 -13.47 21.01
C ALA A 219 1.68 -12.03 20.53
N THR A 220 1.45 -11.05 21.40
CA THR A 220 1.67 -9.63 21.11
C THR A 220 3.15 -9.36 20.84
N ARG A 221 3.44 -8.66 19.73
CA ARG A 221 4.78 -8.22 19.36
C ARG A 221 5.06 -6.84 19.96
N TRP A 222 5.38 -6.76 21.24
CA TRP A 222 5.54 -5.53 22.01
C TRP A 222 6.53 -4.54 21.38
N LYS A 223 7.59 -5.02 20.74
CA LYS A 223 8.62 -4.18 20.08
C LYS A 223 8.10 -3.44 18.85
N ARG A 224 6.95 -3.84 18.32
CA ARG A 224 6.34 -3.21 17.15
C ARG A 224 5.28 -2.15 17.51
N LEU A 225 4.90 -2.05 18.78
CA LEU A 225 3.96 -1.03 19.21
C LEU A 225 4.56 0.36 19.02
N PHE A 226 3.78 1.26 18.43
CA PHE A 226 4.17 2.63 18.11
C PHE A 226 5.36 2.75 17.14
N HIS A 227 5.71 1.65 16.45
CA HIS A 227 6.72 1.68 15.40
C HIS A 227 6.19 2.44 14.16
N ILE A 228 7.04 3.29 13.58
CA ILE A 228 6.74 4.02 12.34
C ILE A 228 7.29 3.22 11.17
N PRO A 229 6.44 2.67 10.27
CA PRO A 229 6.90 1.92 9.12
C PRO A 229 7.57 2.87 8.11
N ARG A 230 8.75 2.49 7.62
CA ARG A 230 9.54 3.29 6.68
C ARG A 230 10.04 2.45 5.51
#